data_ef014f218a0f761fa69bbe1d0c602c85
#
_entry.id   ef014f218a0f761fa69bbe1d0c602c85
#
_cell.length_a   1.000
_cell.length_b   1.000
_cell.length_c   1.000
_cell.angle_alpha   90.00
_cell.angle_beta   90.00
_cell.angle_gamma   90.00
#
_symmetry.space_group_name_H-M   'P 1'
#
loop_
_entity.id
_entity.type
_entity.pdbx_description
1 polymer ?
#
loop_
_entity_poly.entity_id
_entity_poly.type
_entity_poly.pdbx_seq_one_letter_code
_entity_poly.pdbx_strand_id
1 'polypeptide(L)'
;TSIQVMELIREIAKDRLGIMVTHNPDLAQAYATRIVRIQDGRILDDTNPYSPREEALTSAKKFGHVTMSYWTALSLSLKNLMTKKGRTFMTSFAGSIGIIGIALILSLSTGINAYIQQIQEETLSSYPIQIMRENTDTLSLMTSMMEARYSEEGEREPDSVYASTILYDMFNSVNRTASQENNLKDFKVFLDADPGIAQYASAVQYIYDLKLPIYTEDATGAIIQADFAETMQEAMEGAYGTMTSSAAAESMMSGSMEIWQEMLAGEDSPVSSAVTDQYDLIYGAWPQKFDEVVLIVNEHNEIADMILYSLGFKDSQRLPELISAAMEGEEISDVGQEAWTFEEVCGKEFKLILPAEMWQYQAETGSYTDMTQTESGMDYLYHADSVGTPLHIVGVIRPKEDATATMLTGTLGYTAALSEYVMEQTASSSILLAQEADETVDVFTGLPFLTQDTVLPTDSEKAAAFQSYLKEQNTEEKAEIYRYI
;
A
#
# COMPACT_ATOMS: atom_id res chain seq x y z
N THR A 1 -4.37 62.61 63.76
CA THR A 1 -4.02 61.24 63.23
C THR A 1 -3.69 60.25 64.33
N SER A 2 -2.93 60.63 65.43
CA SER A 2 -2.61 59.73 66.56
C SER A 2 -3.88 59.31 67.36
N ILE A 3 -4.79 60.24 67.60
CA ILE A 3 -6.04 60.00 68.27
C ILE A 3 -6.93 59.01 67.53
N GLN A 4 -7.07 59.18 66.23
CA GLN A 4 -7.86 58.24 65.36
C GLN A 4 -7.29 56.82 65.37
N VAL A 5 -5.96 56.70 65.35
CA VAL A 5 -5.32 55.37 65.48
C VAL A 5 -5.56 54.76 66.87
N MET A 6 -5.53 55.57 67.92
CA MET A 6 -5.79 55.07 69.27
C MET A 6 -7.24 54.65 69.47
N GLU A 7 -8.21 55.36 68.89
CA GLU A 7 -9.63 54.92 68.91
C GLU A 7 -9.83 53.61 68.22
N LEU A 8 -9.17 53.38 66.99
CA LEU A 8 -9.23 52.15 66.31
C LEU A 8 -8.59 50.99 67.07
N ILE A 9 -7.43 51.24 67.70
CA ILE A 9 -6.80 50.26 68.62
C ILE A 9 -7.71 49.92 69.81
N ARG A 10 -8.37 50.91 70.43
CA ARG A 10 -9.33 50.69 71.52
C ARG A 10 -10.52 49.84 71.04
N GLU A 11 -11.01 50.05 69.86
CA GLU A 11 -12.12 49.28 69.32
C GLU A 11 -11.71 47.80 69.04
N ILE A 12 -10.51 47.56 68.47
CA ILE A 12 -9.99 46.24 68.32
C ILE A 12 -9.66 45.52 69.62
N ALA A 13 -9.26 46.29 70.64
CA ALA A 13 -8.91 45.76 71.95
C ALA A 13 -10.12 45.43 72.86
N LYS A 14 -11.36 45.69 72.40
CA LYS A 14 -12.56 45.27 73.15
C LYS A 14 -12.65 43.76 73.35
N ASP A 15 -12.27 43.00 72.39
CA ASP A 15 -12.35 41.56 72.37
C ASP A 15 -10.96 40.84 72.33
N ARG A 16 -9.88 41.61 72.40
CA ARG A 16 -8.50 41.09 72.30
C ARG A 16 -7.57 41.80 73.29
N LEU A 17 -6.53 41.08 73.69
CA LEU A 17 -5.47 41.69 74.46
C LEU A 17 -4.63 42.61 73.55
N GLY A 18 -4.68 43.93 73.84
CA GLY A 18 -3.83 44.91 73.18
C GLY A 18 -2.68 45.29 74.11
N ILE A 19 -1.45 45.12 73.67
CA ILE A 19 -0.24 45.59 74.38
C ILE A 19 0.37 46.70 73.56
N MET A 20 0.56 47.86 74.16
CA MET A 20 1.14 49.03 73.52
C MET A 20 2.35 49.48 74.30
N VAL A 21 3.41 49.80 73.61
CA VAL A 21 4.61 50.48 74.20
C VAL A 21 4.62 51.95 73.73
N THR A 22 4.63 52.86 74.67
CA THR A 22 4.65 54.30 74.35
C THR A 22 5.50 55.07 75.35
N HIS A 23 6.04 56.19 74.98
CA HIS A 23 6.73 57.11 75.83
C HIS A 23 5.86 58.33 76.13
N ASN A 24 4.63 58.40 75.66
CA ASN A 24 3.69 59.48 75.91
C ASN A 24 2.74 59.06 77.06
N PRO A 25 2.89 59.67 78.26
CA PRO A 25 2.11 59.32 79.43
C PRO A 25 0.63 59.69 79.28
N ASP A 26 0.29 60.74 78.56
CA ASP A 26 -1.09 61.21 78.40
C ASP A 26 -1.91 60.20 77.53
N LEU A 27 -1.32 59.68 76.49
CA LEU A 27 -1.97 58.63 75.68
C LEU A 27 -2.10 57.32 76.42
N ALA A 28 -1.11 56.97 77.24
CA ALA A 28 -1.21 55.79 78.09
C ALA A 28 -2.34 55.90 79.10
N GLN A 29 -2.44 57.10 79.74
CA GLN A 29 -3.46 57.33 80.82
C GLN A 29 -4.88 57.43 80.22
N ALA A 30 -5.08 57.92 79.03
CA ALA A 30 -6.40 58.06 78.37
C ALA A 30 -6.95 56.76 77.80
N TYR A 31 -6.10 55.83 77.34
CA TYR A 31 -6.54 54.66 76.55
C TYR A 31 -6.23 53.32 77.21
N ALA A 32 -5.26 53.22 78.16
CA ALA A 32 -4.87 51.95 78.75
C ALA A 32 -5.69 51.62 79.97
N THR A 33 -6.09 50.35 80.16
CA THR A 33 -6.71 49.82 81.35
C THR A 33 -5.69 49.41 82.40
N ARG A 34 -4.46 49.17 82.06
CA ARG A 34 -3.32 48.90 82.96
C ARG A 34 -2.07 49.52 82.38
N ILE A 35 -1.31 50.22 83.25
CA ILE A 35 -0.06 50.86 82.86
C ILE A 35 1.07 50.27 83.66
N VAL A 36 2.08 49.72 83.00
CA VAL A 36 3.31 49.23 83.59
C VAL A 36 4.44 50.18 83.22
N ARG A 37 5.01 50.90 84.17
CA ARG A 37 6.16 51.78 83.94
C ARG A 37 7.44 51.01 84.10
N ILE A 38 8.24 51.08 83.08
CA ILE A 38 9.54 50.40 83.01
C ILE A 38 10.64 51.47 82.86
N GLN A 39 11.63 51.41 83.73
CA GLN A 39 12.83 52.21 83.56
C GLN A 39 14.05 51.33 83.85
N ASP A 40 15.09 51.48 83.01
CA ASP A 40 16.34 50.72 83.14
C ASP A 40 16.12 49.18 83.33
N GLY A 41 15.13 48.67 82.62
CA GLY A 41 14.80 47.21 82.60
C GLY A 41 14.09 46.74 83.88
N ARG A 42 13.68 47.67 84.79
CA ARG A 42 12.95 47.33 85.97
C ARG A 42 11.55 47.97 85.96
N ILE A 43 10.59 47.24 86.45
CA ILE A 43 9.23 47.74 86.70
C ILE A 43 9.24 48.70 87.90
N LEU A 44 8.91 49.97 87.66
CA LEU A 44 8.84 50.98 88.69
C LEU A 44 7.46 51.04 89.31
N ASP A 45 6.45 50.92 88.48
CA ASP A 45 5.06 51.07 88.96
C ASP A 45 4.16 50.23 88.02
N ASP A 46 3.09 49.65 88.57
CA ASP A 46 2.08 48.87 87.86
C ASP A 46 0.70 49.22 88.47
N THR A 47 -0.14 49.86 87.67
CA THR A 47 -1.45 50.34 88.13
C THR A 47 -2.44 49.23 88.52
N ASN A 48 -2.22 48.01 88.05
CA ASN A 48 -3.08 46.90 88.41
C ASN A 48 -2.24 45.58 88.33
N PRO A 49 -1.40 45.34 89.43
CA PRO A 49 -0.50 44.18 89.38
C PRO A 49 -1.27 42.88 89.41
N TYR A 50 -0.91 41.98 88.55
CA TYR A 50 -1.50 40.65 88.44
C TYR A 50 -0.94 39.76 89.58
N SER A 51 -1.79 39.31 90.49
CA SER A 51 -1.46 38.29 91.46
C SER A 51 -1.95 36.93 90.98
N PRO A 52 -1.03 36.03 90.61
CA PRO A 52 -1.46 34.71 90.13
C PRO A 52 -2.12 33.96 91.30
N ARG A 53 -3.32 33.47 91.06
CA ARG A 53 -3.92 32.43 91.94
C ARG A 53 -3.20 31.12 91.69
N GLU A 54 -2.77 30.41 92.67
CA GLU A 54 -1.96 29.19 92.62
C GLU A 54 -2.58 28.03 91.78
N GLU A 55 -3.84 28.11 91.43
CA GLU A 55 -4.55 27.08 90.67
C GLU A 55 -4.33 27.15 89.17
N ALA A 56 -3.61 28.14 88.60
CA ALA A 56 -3.45 28.35 87.18
C ALA A 56 -2.15 27.73 86.56
N LEU A 57 -1.31 27.06 87.37
CA LEU A 57 0.01 26.59 86.91
C LEU A 57 0.03 25.17 86.31
N THR A 58 -1.12 24.48 86.20
CA THR A 58 -1.14 23.06 85.73
C THR A 58 -1.60 22.84 84.27
N SER A 59 -1.82 23.86 83.52
CA SER A 59 -2.22 23.66 82.13
C SER A 59 -1.46 24.58 81.14
N ALA A 60 -0.16 24.45 81.11
CA ALA A 60 0.58 24.94 79.96
C ALA A 60 0.33 24.01 78.75
N LYS A 61 -0.74 24.28 77.99
CA LYS A 61 -0.89 23.68 76.64
C LYS A 61 0.40 23.98 75.90
N LYS A 62 1.15 22.95 75.58
CA LYS A 62 2.25 23.02 74.57
C LYS A 62 1.65 23.58 73.33
N PHE A 63 1.93 24.82 72.98
CA PHE A 63 1.65 25.36 71.68
C PHE A 63 2.47 24.53 70.66
N GLY A 64 1.80 23.62 69.94
CA GLY A 64 2.42 22.91 68.82
C GLY A 64 2.98 23.95 67.87
N HIS A 65 4.06 23.60 67.18
CA HIS A 65 4.58 24.41 66.08
C HIS A 65 3.42 24.70 65.10
N VAL A 66 3.04 25.95 64.99
CA VAL A 66 2.03 26.41 64.06
C VAL A 66 2.71 26.34 62.65
N THR A 67 2.65 25.19 62.08
CA THR A 67 3.11 25.03 60.67
C THR A 67 1.97 25.46 59.75
N MET A 68 2.28 26.39 58.87
CA MET A 68 1.31 26.87 57.88
C MET A 68 0.99 25.74 56.91
N SER A 69 -0.30 25.47 56.68
CA SER A 69 -0.71 24.46 55.69
C SER A 69 -0.12 24.82 54.31
N TYR A 70 0.34 23.79 53.57
CA TYR A 70 0.86 23.96 52.23
C TYR A 70 -0.09 24.75 51.31
N TRP A 71 -1.39 24.48 51.40
CA TRP A 71 -2.43 25.18 50.62
C TRP A 71 -2.58 26.64 51.05
N THR A 72 -2.43 26.95 52.34
CA THR A 72 -2.46 28.32 52.84
C THR A 72 -1.21 29.09 52.38
N ALA A 73 -0.05 28.45 52.39
CA ALA A 73 1.20 29.04 51.89
C ALA A 73 1.13 29.31 50.38
N LEU A 74 0.60 28.35 49.61
CA LEU A 74 0.39 28.48 48.18
C LEU A 74 -0.60 29.61 47.84
N SER A 75 -1.74 29.64 48.54
CA SER A 75 -2.76 30.69 48.38
C SER A 75 -2.22 32.08 48.69
N LEU A 76 -1.46 32.21 49.80
CA LEU A 76 -0.84 33.48 50.17
C LEU A 76 0.21 33.94 49.18
N SER A 77 1.03 33.00 48.68
CA SER A 77 2.02 33.24 47.63
C SER A 77 1.36 33.71 46.33
N LEU A 78 0.30 33.00 45.88
CA LEU A 78 -0.47 33.38 44.70
C LEU A 78 -1.13 34.77 44.88
N LYS A 79 -1.72 35.05 46.05
CA LYS A 79 -2.32 36.35 46.33
C LYS A 79 -1.28 37.48 46.31
N ASN A 80 -0.07 37.21 46.80
CA ASN A 80 1.04 38.17 46.79
C ASN A 80 1.53 38.43 45.34
N LEU A 81 1.63 37.40 44.48
CA LEU A 81 1.90 37.55 43.07
C LEU A 81 0.83 38.38 42.35
N MET A 82 -0.44 38.19 42.72
CA MET A 82 -1.57 38.92 42.14
C MET A 82 -1.66 40.39 42.59
N THR A 83 -0.97 40.80 43.61
CA THR A 83 -0.93 42.23 44.02
C THR A 83 -0.14 43.09 43.06
N LYS A 84 0.85 42.51 42.33
CA LYS A 84 1.68 43.22 41.35
C LYS A 84 1.52 42.62 39.97
N LYS A 85 0.26 42.51 39.50
CA LYS A 85 -0.13 41.82 38.26
C LYS A 85 0.73 42.13 37.05
N GLY A 86 1.01 43.41 36.76
CA GLY A 86 1.80 43.83 35.62
C GLY A 86 3.23 43.32 35.63
N ARG A 87 3.91 43.40 36.79
CA ARG A 87 5.29 42.94 36.94
C ARG A 87 5.37 41.41 36.82
N THR A 88 4.45 40.71 37.52
CA THR A 88 4.39 39.24 37.49
C THR A 88 4.11 38.73 36.08
N PHE A 89 3.16 39.35 35.36
CA PHE A 89 2.87 39.01 33.98
C PHE A 89 4.09 39.21 33.06
N MET A 90 4.74 40.36 33.14
CA MET A 90 5.90 40.66 32.32
C MET A 90 7.09 39.72 32.56
N THR A 91 7.37 39.39 33.83
CA THR A 91 8.45 38.44 34.15
C THR A 91 8.12 37.02 33.73
N SER A 92 6.86 36.57 33.93
CA SER A 92 6.42 35.26 33.44
C SER A 92 6.42 35.18 31.92
N PHE A 93 5.96 36.23 31.25
CA PHE A 93 5.96 36.31 29.78
C PHE A 93 7.37 36.27 29.23
N ALA A 94 8.28 37.08 29.80
CA ALA A 94 9.69 37.08 29.37
C ALA A 94 10.37 35.71 29.59
N GLY A 95 10.06 35.01 30.68
CA GLY A 95 10.55 33.65 30.96
C GLY A 95 9.92 32.60 30.05
N SER A 96 8.65 32.74 29.68
CA SER A 96 7.93 31.78 28.86
C SER A 96 8.34 31.85 27.37
N ILE A 97 8.81 33.00 26.87
CA ILE A 97 9.24 33.14 25.48
C ILE A 97 10.33 32.10 25.13
N GLY A 98 11.31 31.89 25.99
CA GLY A 98 12.37 30.89 25.78
C GLY A 98 11.82 29.47 25.73
N ILE A 99 10.91 29.14 26.63
CA ILE A 99 10.29 27.80 26.68
C ILE A 99 9.40 27.58 25.46
N ILE A 100 8.60 28.56 25.07
CA ILE A 100 7.75 28.52 23.88
C ILE A 100 8.63 28.35 22.63
N GLY A 101 9.71 29.09 22.52
CA GLY A 101 10.66 28.99 21.38
C GLY A 101 11.27 27.60 21.27
N ILE A 102 11.73 27.03 22.38
CA ILE A 102 12.28 25.67 22.40
C ILE A 102 11.19 24.64 22.05
N ALA A 103 9.99 24.77 22.64
CA ALA A 103 8.88 23.87 22.37
C ALA A 103 8.44 23.90 20.89
N LEU A 104 8.39 25.10 20.28
CA LEU A 104 8.07 25.25 18.86
C LEU A 104 9.15 24.59 17.97
N ILE A 105 10.43 24.81 18.27
CA ILE A 105 11.52 24.21 17.51
C ILE A 105 11.49 22.68 17.61
N LEU A 106 11.29 22.15 18.82
CA LEU A 106 11.21 20.70 19.01
C LEU A 106 9.96 20.10 18.32
N SER A 107 8.81 20.76 18.46
CA SER A 107 7.58 20.31 17.79
C SER A 107 7.71 20.32 16.27
N LEU A 108 8.27 21.42 15.72
CA LEU A 108 8.51 21.53 14.29
C LEU A 108 9.53 20.49 13.80
N SER A 109 10.63 20.30 14.54
CA SER A 109 11.65 19.30 14.20
C SER A 109 11.08 17.87 14.23
N THR A 110 10.29 17.56 15.26
CA THR A 110 9.63 16.24 15.35
C THR A 110 8.61 16.03 14.22
N GLY A 111 7.82 17.06 13.91
CA GLY A 111 6.85 17.01 12.80
C GLY A 111 7.52 16.85 11.44
N ILE A 112 8.60 17.59 11.18
CA ILE A 112 9.37 17.46 9.92
C ILE A 112 10.01 16.07 9.83
N ASN A 113 10.61 15.56 10.89
CA ASN A 113 11.21 14.23 10.88
C ASN A 113 10.17 13.14 10.63
N ALA A 114 9.01 13.22 11.26
CA ALA A 114 7.90 12.28 11.04
C ALA A 114 7.41 12.34 9.57
N TYR A 115 7.27 13.54 9.03
CA TYR A 115 6.89 13.75 7.63
C TYR A 115 7.93 13.20 6.64
N ILE A 116 9.23 13.44 6.90
CA ILE A 116 10.30 12.88 6.07
C ILE A 116 10.29 11.35 6.14
N GLN A 117 10.11 10.76 7.32
CA GLN A 117 10.01 9.31 7.46
C GLN A 117 8.83 8.75 6.68
N GLN A 118 7.66 9.38 6.77
CA GLN A 118 6.49 8.98 6.02
C GLN A 118 6.73 9.02 4.51
N ILE A 119 7.28 10.12 3.97
CA ILE A 119 7.60 10.21 2.53
C ILE A 119 8.64 9.15 2.13
N GLN A 120 9.64 8.89 2.97
CA GLN A 120 10.65 7.87 2.67
C GLN A 120 10.00 6.47 2.63
N GLU A 121 9.14 6.13 3.58
CA GLU A 121 8.42 4.86 3.64
C GLU A 121 7.51 4.68 2.42
N GLU A 122 6.70 5.68 2.08
CA GLU A 122 5.83 5.67 0.91
C GLU A 122 6.64 5.54 -0.39
N THR A 123 7.73 6.30 -0.54
CA THR A 123 8.58 6.24 -1.74
C THR A 123 9.27 4.88 -1.87
N LEU A 124 9.85 4.36 -0.79
CA LEU A 124 10.56 3.08 -0.82
C LEU A 124 9.60 1.90 -1.06
N SER A 125 8.38 1.96 -0.52
CA SER A 125 7.38 0.93 -0.74
C SER A 125 6.82 0.96 -2.17
N SER A 126 6.73 2.14 -2.79
CA SER A 126 6.25 2.30 -4.18
C SER A 126 7.30 1.97 -5.23
N TYR A 127 8.59 2.04 -4.88
CA TYR A 127 9.70 1.70 -5.77
C TYR A 127 10.59 0.62 -5.13
N PRO A 128 10.11 -0.62 -5.01
CA PRO A 128 10.89 -1.71 -4.43
C PRO A 128 12.10 -2.06 -5.30
N ILE A 129 13.13 -2.60 -4.69
CA ILE A 129 14.25 -3.20 -5.43
C ILE A 129 13.75 -4.50 -6.05
N GLN A 130 13.75 -4.55 -7.37
CA GLN A 130 13.34 -5.73 -8.13
C GLN A 130 14.56 -6.48 -8.64
N ILE A 131 14.59 -7.79 -8.42
CA ILE A 131 15.59 -8.69 -8.96
C ILE A 131 14.85 -9.67 -9.86
N MET A 132 14.99 -9.49 -11.16
CA MET A 132 14.32 -10.32 -12.17
C MET A 132 15.19 -11.51 -12.59
N ARG A 133 14.54 -12.56 -13.09
CA ARG A 133 15.22 -13.74 -13.64
C ARG A 133 16.16 -13.37 -14.79
N GLU A 134 15.69 -12.54 -15.70
CA GLU A 134 16.46 -12.05 -16.83
C GLU A 134 16.82 -10.58 -16.61
N ASN A 135 18.11 -10.29 -16.66
CA ASN A 135 18.56 -8.90 -16.56
C ASN A 135 18.57 -8.29 -17.97
N THR A 136 17.47 -7.67 -18.38
CA THR A 136 17.43 -6.88 -19.60
C THR A 136 18.09 -5.53 -19.32
N ASP A 137 19.35 -5.40 -19.67
CA ASP A 137 20.08 -4.14 -19.56
C ASP A 137 19.57 -3.15 -20.63
N THR A 138 18.39 -2.58 -20.34
CA THR A 138 17.74 -1.57 -21.19
C THR A 138 18.63 -0.33 -21.39
N LEU A 139 19.52 -0.07 -20.43
CA LEU A 139 20.48 1.02 -20.50
C LEU A 139 21.58 0.73 -21.55
N SER A 140 22.08 -0.51 -21.60
CA SER A 140 23.01 -0.96 -22.65
C SER A 140 22.35 -0.93 -24.01
N LEU A 141 21.09 -1.33 -24.13
CA LEU A 141 20.32 -1.23 -25.38
C LEU A 141 20.15 0.23 -25.82
N MET A 142 19.79 1.11 -24.91
CA MET A 142 19.65 2.53 -25.18
C MET A 142 20.99 3.19 -25.52
N THR A 143 22.06 2.81 -24.83
CA THR A 143 23.42 3.28 -25.07
C THR A 143 23.91 2.80 -26.46
N SER A 144 23.69 1.53 -26.81
CA SER A 144 24.02 0.98 -28.12
C SER A 144 23.25 1.69 -29.24
N MET A 145 21.97 2.03 -29.03
CA MET A 145 21.18 2.83 -29.97
C MET A 145 21.69 4.28 -30.08
N MET A 146 22.15 4.87 -28.99
CA MET A 146 22.76 6.21 -29.02
C MET A 146 24.15 6.20 -29.65
N GLU A 147 24.99 5.23 -29.31
CA GLU A 147 26.34 5.07 -29.95
C GLU A 147 26.23 4.78 -31.42
N ALA A 148 25.26 3.98 -31.86
CA ALA A 148 24.99 3.74 -33.26
C ALA A 148 24.59 5.01 -34.06
N ARG A 149 24.03 6.03 -33.39
CA ARG A 149 23.79 7.36 -34.00
C ARG A 149 25.05 8.19 -34.11
N TYR A 150 26.05 7.93 -33.27
CA TYR A 150 27.32 8.66 -33.21
C TYR A 150 28.48 7.72 -33.65
N SER A 151 28.27 6.91 -34.71
CA SER A 151 29.36 6.09 -35.31
C SER A 151 30.59 6.96 -35.46
N GLU A 152 31.72 6.49 -34.90
CA GLU A 152 32.99 7.22 -34.94
C GLU A 152 33.28 7.76 -36.32
N GLU A 153 33.72 9.02 -36.40
CA GLU A 153 34.23 9.69 -37.56
C GLU A 153 35.54 8.98 -38.03
N GLY A 154 35.38 7.86 -38.75
CA GLY A 154 36.44 7.41 -39.62
C GLY A 154 36.51 8.31 -40.83
N GLU A 155 37.69 8.48 -41.44
CA GLU A 155 37.85 9.17 -42.73
C GLU A 155 36.89 8.55 -43.75
N ARG A 156 35.76 9.22 -43.99
CA ARG A 156 34.74 8.83 -44.95
C ARG A 156 34.87 9.68 -46.23
N GLU A 157 34.91 9.03 -47.34
CA GLU A 157 34.93 9.75 -48.61
C GLU A 157 33.58 10.45 -48.86
N PRO A 158 33.57 11.73 -49.26
CA PRO A 158 32.36 12.53 -49.36
C PRO A 158 31.39 12.04 -50.44
N ASP A 159 31.82 11.17 -51.35
CA ASP A 159 31.05 10.67 -52.48
C ASP A 159 30.52 9.25 -52.29
N SER A 160 30.64 8.70 -51.10
CA SER A 160 30.28 7.30 -50.80
C SER A 160 29.20 7.20 -49.75
N VAL A 161 28.30 6.20 -49.87
CA VAL A 161 27.28 5.83 -48.89
C VAL A 161 27.79 4.64 -48.09
N TYR A 162 27.80 4.77 -46.78
CA TYR A 162 28.26 3.77 -45.84
C TYR A 162 27.10 3.08 -45.12
N ALA A 163 27.20 1.76 -44.95
CA ALA A 163 26.21 1.01 -44.23
C ALA A 163 26.37 1.25 -42.71
N SER A 164 25.29 1.49 -42.03
CA SER A 164 25.23 1.56 -40.55
C SER A 164 25.12 0.17 -39.96
N THR A 165 25.86 -0.12 -38.88
CA THR A 165 25.85 -1.41 -38.18
C THR A 165 24.77 -1.52 -37.13
N ILE A 166 23.86 -0.53 -37.01
CA ILE A 166 22.82 -0.43 -35.96
C ILE A 166 22.07 -1.75 -35.79
N LEU A 167 21.69 -2.41 -36.88
CA LEU A 167 20.93 -3.65 -36.82
C LEU A 167 21.74 -4.81 -36.19
N TYR A 168 23.01 -4.93 -36.56
CA TYR A 168 23.91 -5.96 -36.04
C TYR A 168 24.24 -5.71 -34.57
N ASP A 169 24.44 -4.46 -34.21
CA ASP A 169 24.74 -4.08 -32.83
C ASP A 169 23.54 -4.28 -31.92
N MET A 170 22.32 -4.01 -32.41
CA MET A 170 21.07 -4.29 -31.72
C MET A 170 20.88 -5.80 -31.51
N PHE A 171 21.05 -6.65 -32.53
CA PHE A 171 20.95 -8.10 -32.38
C PHE A 171 22.04 -8.67 -31.47
N ASN A 172 23.27 -8.16 -31.56
CA ASN A 172 24.34 -8.58 -30.67
C ASN A 172 24.09 -8.15 -29.21
N SER A 173 23.48 -7.00 -28.99
CA SER A 173 23.08 -6.54 -27.65
C SER A 173 21.98 -7.41 -27.07
N VAL A 174 20.94 -7.72 -27.84
CA VAL A 174 19.87 -8.64 -27.42
C VAL A 174 20.44 -10.03 -27.08
N ASN A 175 21.33 -10.59 -27.94
CA ASN A 175 21.97 -11.88 -27.67
C ASN A 175 22.89 -11.87 -26.43
N ARG A 176 23.56 -10.76 -26.13
CA ARG A 176 24.37 -10.64 -24.92
C ARG A 176 23.52 -10.52 -23.65
N THR A 177 22.37 -9.86 -23.75
CA THR A 177 21.44 -9.65 -22.64
C THR A 177 20.68 -10.94 -22.31
N ALA A 178 20.27 -11.71 -23.32
CA ALA A 178 19.59 -12.99 -23.16
C ALA A 178 20.46 -14.08 -22.48
N SER A 179 21.74 -13.80 -22.23
CA SER A 179 22.71 -14.77 -21.69
C SER A 179 22.94 -14.65 -20.18
N GLN A 180 22.31 -13.71 -19.48
CA GLN A 180 22.51 -13.52 -18.03
C GLN A 180 21.22 -13.79 -17.25
N GLU A 181 20.99 -15.06 -16.95
CA GLU A 181 19.94 -15.45 -16.03
C GLU A 181 20.46 -15.38 -14.58
N ASN A 182 19.69 -14.74 -13.70
CA ASN A 182 19.93 -14.74 -12.26
C ASN A 182 19.43 -16.07 -11.66
N ASN A 183 20.25 -16.67 -10.82
CA ASN A 183 19.86 -17.86 -10.06
C ASN A 183 18.94 -17.50 -8.90
N LEU A 184 17.70 -17.16 -9.21
CA LEU A 184 16.70 -16.74 -8.21
C LEU A 184 16.32 -17.87 -7.26
N LYS A 185 16.46 -19.13 -7.67
CA LYS A 185 16.14 -20.29 -6.82
C LYS A 185 17.06 -20.37 -5.59
N ASP A 186 18.36 -20.31 -5.82
CA ASP A 186 19.33 -20.35 -4.71
C ASP A 186 19.32 -19.05 -3.93
N PHE A 187 19.05 -17.92 -4.61
CA PHE A 187 18.90 -16.63 -3.95
C PHE A 187 17.71 -16.59 -3.02
N LYS A 188 16.56 -17.16 -3.40
CA LYS A 188 15.40 -17.31 -2.52
C LYS A 188 15.75 -18.12 -1.27
N VAL A 189 16.41 -19.27 -1.45
CA VAL A 189 16.86 -20.10 -0.30
C VAL A 189 17.78 -19.32 0.63
N PHE A 190 18.67 -18.50 0.07
CA PHE A 190 19.56 -17.63 0.86
C PHE A 190 18.77 -16.58 1.64
N LEU A 191 17.81 -15.89 0.99
CA LEU A 191 16.97 -14.88 1.63
C LEU A 191 16.13 -15.47 2.78
N ASP A 192 15.51 -16.62 2.54
CA ASP A 192 14.65 -17.29 3.54
C ASP A 192 15.49 -17.82 4.75
N ALA A 193 16.76 -18.10 4.55
CA ALA A 193 17.67 -18.61 5.61
C ALA A 193 18.35 -17.51 6.42
N ASP A 194 18.40 -16.26 5.96
CA ASP A 194 19.12 -15.17 6.62
C ASP A 194 18.21 -14.32 7.51
N PRO A 195 18.26 -14.50 8.85
CA PRO A 195 17.46 -13.69 9.76
C PRO A 195 17.87 -12.21 9.80
N GLY A 196 19.00 -11.85 9.19
CA GLY A 196 19.50 -10.47 9.13
C GLY A 196 18.76 -9.59 8.13
N ILE A 197 18.10 -10.17 7.14
CA ILE A 197 17.40 -9.42 6.09
C ILE A 197 16.25 -8.60 6.65
N ALA A 198 15.52 -9.11 7.64
CA ALA A 198 14.44 -8.38 8.32
C ALA A 198 14.88 -7.05 8.97
N GLN A 199 16.19 -6.81 9.14
CA GLN A 199 16.72 -5.54 9.64
C GLN A 199 16.82 -4.47 8.54
N TYR A 200 16.85 -4.87 7.27
CA TYR A 200 17.11 -4.00 6.13
C TYR A 200 15.96 -3.92 5.15
N ALA A 201 15.06 -4.91 5.13
CA ALA A 201 13.89 -4.98 4.27
C ALA A 201 12.62 -4.99 5.12
N SER A 202 11.67 -4.14 4.79
CA SER A 202 10.35 -4.12 5.43
C SER A 202 9.52 -5.36 5.03
N ALA A 203 9.72 -5.85 3.80
CA ALA A 203 9.10 -7.05 3.28
C ALA A 203 9.89 -7.60 2.09
N VAL A 204 9.73 -8.88 1.82
CA VAL A 204 10.24 -9.55 0.62
C VAL A 204 9.06 -10.24 -0.05
N GLN A 205 8.81 -9.91 -1.31
CA GLN A 205 7.76 -10.53 -2.11
C GLN A 205 8.41 -11.35 -3.22
N TYR A 206 7.96 -12.58 -3.38
CA TYR A 206 8.34 -13.45 -4.47
C TYR A 206 7.24 -13.46 -5.52
N ILE A 207 7.51 -12.87 -6.67
CA ILE A 207 6.57 -12.83 -7.78
C ILE A 207 6.92 -13.98 -8.73
N TYR A 208 5.94 -14.85 -8.97
CA TYR A 208 6.04 -15.93 -9.93
C TYR A 208 5.39 -15.51 -11.25
N ASP A 209 5.92 -15.98 -12.37
CA ASP A 209 5.33 -15.77 -13.69
C ASP A 209 4.12 -16.71 -13.86
N LEU A 210 3.09 -16.46 -13.09
CA LEU A 210 1.83 -17.19 -13.09
C LEU A 210 0.86 -16.52 -14.07
N LYS A 211 0.43 -17.27 -15.05
CA LYS A 211 -0.73 -16.86 -15.85
C LYS A 211 -1.99 -17.20 -15.07
N LEU A 212 -2.80 -16.18 -14.82
CA LEU A 212 -4.11 -16.32 -14.18
C LEU A 212 -5.20 -16.20 -15.24
N PRO A 213 -5.61 -17.30 -15.90
CA PRO A 213 -6.69 -17.26 -16.88
C PRO A 213 -8.02 -17.11 -16.16
N ILE A 214 -8.39 -15.85 -15.96
CA ILE A 214 -9.63 -15.47 -15.27
C ILE A 214 -10.63 -15.02 -16.32
N TYR A 215 -11.82 -15.58 -16.26
CA TYR A 215 -12.91 -15.31 -17.20
C TYR A 215 -14.07 -14.63 -16.52
N THR A 216 -14.83 -13.88 -17.30
CA THR A 216 -16.07 -13.23 -16.88
C THR A 216 -17.03 -13.14 -18.07
N GLU A 217 -18.30 -12.88 -17.82
CA GLU A 217 -19.23 -12.51 -18.87
C GLU A 217 -19.20 -11.00 -19.11
N ASP A 218 -19.25 -10.58 -20.36
CA ASP A 218 -19.41 -9.16 -20.68
C ASP A 218 -20.88 -8.69 -20.57
N ALA A 219 -21.14 -7.44 -20.90
CA ALA A 219 -22.49 -6.85 -20.82
C ALA A 219 -23.52 -7.55 -21.76
N THR A 220 -23.07 -8.34 -22.73
CA THR A 220 -23.91 -9.12 -23.66
C THR A 220 -24.07 -10.59 -23.24
N GLY A 221 -23.32 -11.03 -22.23
CA GLY A 221 -23.25 -12.42 -21.80
C GLY A 221 -22.21 -13.24 -22.57
N ALA A 222 -21.32 -12.62 -23.32
CA ALA A 222 -20.18 -13.29 -23.94
C ALA A 222 -19.10 -13.57 -22.89
N ILE A 223 -18.55 -14.77 -22.91
CA ILE A 223 -17.46 -15.15 -22.02
C ILE A 223 -16.15 -14.57 -22.58
N ILE A 224 -15.50 -13.75 -21.80
CA ILE A 224 -14.24 -13.09 -22.15
C ILE A 224 -13.18 -13.38 -21.08
N GLN A 225 -11.91 -13.36 -21.48
CA GLN A 225 -10.82 -13.40 -20.52
C GLN A 225 -10.64 -12.01 -19.91
N ALA A 226 -10.63 -11.92 -18.57
CA ALA A 226 -10.47 -10.67 -17.84
C ALA A 226 -8.99 -10.24 -17.82
N ASP A 227 -8.42 -10.04 -19.00
CA ASP A 227 -7.05 -9.61 -19.26
C ASP A 227 -7.03 -8.51 -20.32
N PHE A 228 -6.24 -7.45 -20.06
CA PHE A 228 -6.19 -6.30 -20.97
C PHE A 228 -5.52 -6.64 -22.31
N ALA A 229 -4.43 -7.42 -22.27
CA ALA A 229 -3.68 -7.76 -23.47
C ALA A 229 -4.51 -8.66 -24.39
N GLU A 230 -5.19 -9.67 -23.83
CA GLU A 230 -6.08 -10.55 -24.56
C GLU A 230 -7.28 -9.77 -25.15
N THR A 231 -7.95 -8.96 -24.35
CA THR A 231 -9.07 -8.12 -24.83
C THR A 231 -8.65 -7.21 -25.99
N MET A 232 -7.47 -6.61 -25.89
CA MET A 232 -6.95 -5.74 -26.94
C MET A 232 -6.53 -6.53 -28.18
N GLN A 233 -5.93 -7.69 -28.01
CA GLN A 233 -5.56 -8.57 -29.11
C GLN A 233 -6.79 -9.02 -29.87
N GLU A 234 -7.81 -9.55 -29.21
CA GLU A 234 -9.07 -9.95 -29.82
C GLU A 234 -9.74 -8.79 -30.56
N ALA A 235 -9.74 -7.59 -29.95
CA ALA A 235 -10.30 -6.40 -30.57
C ALA A 235 -9.53 -5.98 -31.85
N MET A 236 -8.21 -6.09 -31.84
CA MET A 236 -7.39 -5.79 -33.02
C MET A 236 -7.53 -6.85 -34.10
N GLU A 237 -7.61 -8.12 -33.74
CA GLU A 237 -7.88 -9.22 -34.69
C GLU A 237 -9.26 -9.06 -35.32
N GLY A 238 -10.26 -8.67 -34.56
CA GLY A 238 -11.61 -8.35 -35.04
C GLY A 238 -11.63 -7.16 -36.01
N ALA A 239 -10.80 -6.13 -35.78
CA ALA A 239 -10.71 -4.95 -36.63
C ALA A 239 -9.92 -5.17 -37.93
N TYR A 240 -8.83 -5.94 -37.90
CA TYR A 240 -7.85 -6.04 -38.99
C TYR A 240 -7.66 -7.46 -39.55
N GLY A 241 -8.31 -8.47 -38.96
CA GLY A 241 -8.02 -9.88 -39.22
C GLY A 241 -6.73 -10.32 -38.50
N THR A 242 -6.44 -11.63 -38.59
CA THR A 242 -5.26 -12.22 -37.94
C THR A 242 -3.97 -11.52 -38.34
N MET A 243 -3.55 -10.53 -37.58
CA MET A 243 -2.20 -10.01 -37.63
C MET A 243 -1.33 -10.92 -36.78
N THR A 244 -0.26 -11.44 -37.36
CA THR A 244 0.79 -12.09 -36.58
C THR A 244 1.37 -11.04 -35.65
N SER A 245 0.88 -11.04 -34.40
CA SER A 245 1.44 -10.19 -33.32
C SER A 245 2.92 -10.56 -33.21
N SER A 246 3.81 -9.60 -33.44
CA SER A 246 5.20 -9.84 -33.12
C SER A 246 5.33 -9.90 -31.59
N ALA A 247 6.10 -10.87 -31.08
CA ALA A 247 6.39 -11.00 -29.65
C ALA A 247 6.85 -9.67 -29.00
N ALA A 248 7.35 -8.73 -29.81
CA ALA A 248 7.70 -7.38 -29.37
C ALA A 248 6.46 -6.49 -29.11
N ALA A 249 5.39 -6.62 -29.88
CA ALA A 249 4.15 -5.88 -29.67
C ALA A 249 3.41 -6.42 -28.43
N GLU A 250 3.37 -7.73 -28.25
CA GLU A 250 2.84 -8.40 -27.07
C GLU A 250 3.57 -7.99 -25.80
N SER A 251 4.90 -7.94 -25.83
CA SER A 251 5.72 -7.48 -24.70
C SER A 251 5.55 -5.98 -24.39
N MET A 252 5.28 -5.15 -25.38
CA MET A 252 4.99 -3.72 -25.15
C MET A 252 3.58 -3.49 -24.60
N MET A 253 2.62 -4.32 -24.94
CA MET A 253 1.23 -4.21 -24.49
C MET A 253 1.03 -4.83 -23.11
N SER A 254 1.63 -5.98 -22.83
CA SER A 254 1.49 -6.69 -21.54
C SER A 254 2.13 -5.95 -20.36
N GLY A 255 3.11 -5.08 -20.61
CA GLY A 255 3.78 -4.33 -19.54
C GLY A 255 3.09 -3.03 -19.10
N SER A 256 2.00 -2.61 -19.77
CA SER A 256 1.46 -1.26 -19.57
C SER A 256 0.14 -1.17 -18.80
N MET A 257 -0.64 -2.24 -18.67
CA MET A 257 -1.91 -2.26 -17.92
C MET A 257 -2.20 -3.64 -17.34
N GLU A 258 -1.52 -3.97 -16.25
CA GLU A 258 -1.83 -5.18 -15.50
C GLU A 258 -3.16 -5.00 -14.75
N ILE A 259 -4.14 -5.89 -14.99
CA ILE A 259 -5.44 -5.85 -14.30
C ILE A 259 -5.31 -6.49 -12.92
N TRP A 260 -4.71 -7.68 -12.86
CA TRP A 260 -4.61 -8.50 -11.65
C TRP A 260 -3.24 -8.34 -11.00
N GLN A 261 -3.20 -7.81 -9.79
CA GLN A 261 -1.94 -7.61 -9.08
C GLN A 261 -1.95 -8.30 -7.72
N GLU A 262 -0.88 -9.06 -7.45
CA GLU A 262 -0.66 -9.62 -6.12
C GLU A 262 -0.32 -8.53 -5.12
N MET A 263 -1.09 -8.45 -4.04
CA MET A 263 -0.84 -7.55 -2.93
C MET A 263 0.23 -8.11 -2.01
N LEU A 264 1.07 -7.22 -1.49
CA LEU A 264 2.06 -7.59 -0.50
C LEU A 264 1.39 -8.19 0.74
N ALA A 265 1.80 -9.41 1.11
CA ALA A 265 1.32 -10.07 2.32
C ALA A 265 1.96 -9.45 3.58
N GLY A 266 1.21 -9.41 4.68
CA GLY A 266 1.72 -9.07 6.00
C GLY A 266 2.27 -10.30 6.73
N GLU A 267 2.94 -10.10 7.86
CA GLU A 267 3.52 -11.18 8.67
C GLU A 267 2.41 -12.10 9.25
N ASP A 268 1.30 -11.52 9.72
CA ASP A 268 0.14 -12.23 10.29
C ASP A 268 -1.18 -11.84 9.58
N SER A 269 -1.15 -11.26 8.40
CA SER A 269 -2.30 -10.74 7.69
C SER A 269 -2.18 -11.03 6.19
N PRO A 270 -3.29 -11.38 5.50
CA PRO A 270 -3.27 -11.57 4.05
C PRO A 270 -2.79 -10.36 3.25
N VAL A 271 -2.98 -9.15 3.79
CA VAL A 271 -2.55 -7.89 3.20
C VAL A 271 -1.68 -7.12 4.19
N SER A 272 -0.53 -6.65 3.76
CA SER A 272 0.42 -5.89 4.58
C SER A 272 -0.15 -4.53 5.01
N SER A 273 0.25 -4.07 6.20
CA SER A 273 -0.03 -2.70 6.64
C SER A 273 0.55 -1.65 5.69
N ALA A 274 1.67 -1.94 5.04
CA ALA A 274 2.25 -1.05 4.03
C ALA A 274 1.29 -0.76 2.86
N VAL A 275 0.42 -1.71 2.52
CA VAL A 275 -0.65 -1.52 1.52
C VAL A 275 -1.84 -0.81 2.16
N THR A 276 -2.35 -1.31 3.29
CA THR A 276 -3.58 -0.75 3.91
C THR A 276 -3.40 0.67 4.40
N ASP A 277 -2.17 1.09 4.69
CA ASP A 277 -1.87 2.46 5.11
C ASP A 277 -1.89 3.48 3.95
N GLN A 278 -1.78 3.00 2.70
CA GLN A 278 -1.83 3.85 1.51
C GLN A 278 -3.24 3.99 0.92
N TYR A 279 -4.18 3.14 1.30
CA TYR A 279 -5.52 3.09 0.71
C TYR A 279 -6.62 3.23 1.76
N ASP A 280 -7.70 3.89 1.35
CA ASP A 280 -8.97 3.91 2.08
C ASP A 280 -9.86 2.77 1.56
N LEU A 281 -10.38 1.95 2.46
CA LEU A 281 -11.44 1.01 2.14
C LEU A 281 -12.77 1.78 2.08
N ILE A 282 -13.26 2.04 0.87
CA ILE A 282 -14.47 2.84 0.66
C ILE A 282 -15.76 2.01 0.64
N TYR A 283 -15.64 0.69 0.38
CA TYR A 283 -16.76 -0.25 0.40
C TYR A 283 -16.29 -1.66 0.75
N GLY A 284 -17.11 -2.44 1.46
CA GLY A 284 -16.87 -3.85 1.74
C GLY A 284 -15.78 -4.13 2.77
N ALA A 285 -14.88 -5.06 2.49
CA ALA A 285 -13.82 -5.53 3.39
C ALA A 285 -12.51 -5.80 2.62
N TRP A 286 -11.40 -5.85 3.34
CA TRP A 286 -10.14 -6.37 2.82
C TRP A 286 -10.20 -7.89 2.65
N PRO A 287 -9.57 -8.48 1.61
CA PRO A 287 -9.57 -9.92 1.37
C PRO A 287 -8.97 -10.69 2.55
N GLN A 288 -9.62 -11.80 2.90
CA GLN A 288 -9.17 -12.71 3.97
C GLN A 288 -8.89 -14.12 3.44
N LYS A 289 -9.39 -14.45 2.25
CA LYS A 289 -9.25 -15.76 1.63
C LYS A 289 -8.62 -15.62 0.25
N PHE A 290 -8.19 -16.77 -0.28
CA PHE A 290 -7.53 -16.83 -1.59
C PHE A 290 -8.46 -16.46 -2.76
N ASP A 291 -9.76 -16.67 -2.63
CA ASP A 291 -10.80 -16.39 -3.62
C ASP A 291 -11.39 -14.99 -3.52
N GLU A 292 -10.91 -14.18 -2.59
CA GLU A 292 -11.36 -12.81 -2.36
C GLU A 292 -10.38 -11.80 -2.96
N VAL A 293 -10.92 -10.81 -3.68
CA VAL A 293 -10.15 -9.74 -4.33
C VAL A 293 -10.73 -8.37 -4.01
N VAL A 294 -9.95 -7.31 -4.18
CA VAL A 294 -10.42 -5.92 -4.06
C VAL A 294 -10.28 -5.17 -5.36
N LEU A 295 -11.26 -4.30 -5.63
CA LEU A 295 -11.18 -3.35 -6.73
C LEU A 295 -10.42 -2.11 -6.29
N ILE A 296 -9.51 -1.64 -7.13
CA ILE A 296 -8.71 -0.44 -6.92
C ILE A 296 -9.22 0.64 -7.88
N VAL A 297 -9.68 1.75 -7.33
CA VAL A 297 -10.13 2.91 -8.12
C VAL A 297 -9.17 4.08 -7.92
N ASN A 298 -9.21 5.07 -8.82
CA ASN A 298 -8.43 6.29 -8.66
C ASN A 298 -9.04 7.22 -7.60
N GLU A 299 -8.42 8.38 -7.36
CA GLU A 299 -8.87 9.40 -6.40
C GLU A 299 -10.31 9.89 -6.66
N HIS A 300 -10.80 9.75 -7.89
CA HIS A 300 -12.13 10.17 -8.32
C HIS A 300 -13.14 9.03 -8.39
N ASN A 301 -12.81 7.85 -7.90
CA ASN A 301 -13.59 6.61 -8.01
C ASN A 301 -13.78 6.15 -9.46
N GLU A 302 -12.79 6.34 -10.30
CA GLU A 302 -12.83 5.97 -11.71
C GLU A 302 -11.92 4.79 -12.01
N ILE A 303 -12.28 4.01 -13.00
CA ILE A 303 -11.48 2.98 -13.64
C ILE A 303 -11.34 3.39 -15.11
N ALA A 304 -10.18 3.13 -15.73
CA ALA A 304 -10.00 3.39 -17.14
C ALA A 304 -11.02 2.61 -17.97
N ASP A 305 -11.65 3.28 -18.93
CA ASP A 305 -12.73 2.70 -19.74
C ASP A 305 -12.32 1.45 -20.52
N MET A 306 -11.06 1.39 -20.97
CA MET A 306 -10.49 0.20 -21.60
C MET A 306 -10.51 -1.02 -20.68
N ILE A 307 -10.22 -0.83 -19.39
CA ILE A 307 -10.24 -1.91 -18.40
C ILE A 307 -11.67 -2.38 -18.14
N LEU A 308 -12.66 -1.49 -18.23
CA LEU A 308 -14.07 -1.85 -18.06
C LEU A 308 -14.56 -2.85 -19.12
N TYR A 309 -13.99 -2.82 -20.33
CA TYR A 309 -14.25 -3.85 -21.36
C TYR A 309 -13.67 -5.20 -20.93
N SER A 310 -12.41 -5.22 -20.48
CA SER A 310 -11.75 -6.45 -20.04
C SER A 310 -12.36 -7.05 -18.77
N LEU A 311 -12.95 -6.22 -17.89
CA LEU A 311 -13.69 -6.66 -16.71
C LEU A 311 -15.15 -7.04 -17.02
N GLY A 312 -15.60 -6.96 -18.28
CA GLY A 312 -16.93 -7.32 -18.70
C GLY A 312 -18.05 -6.37 -18.23
N PHE A 313 -17.74 -5.12 -17.87
CA PHE A 313 -18.76 -4.11 -17.59
C PHE A 313 -19.33 -3.50 -18.85
N LYS A 314 -18.57 -3.57 -19.96
CA LYS A 314 -18.97 -3.06 -21.28
C LYS A 314 -18.99 -4.19 -22.31
N ASP A 315 -19.68 -3.95 -23.41
CA ASP A 315 -19.76 -4.85 -24.55
C ASP A 315 -18.41 -4.90 -25.29
N SER A 316 -17.67 -5.99 -25.11
CA SER A 316 -16.35 -6.21 -25.71
C SER A 316 -16.40 -6.27 -27.24
N GLN A 317 -17.52 -6.71 -27.83
CA GLN A 317 -17.71 -6.83 -29.28
C GLN A 317 -17.73 -5.47 -29.99
N ARG A 318 -17.90 -4.37 -29.28
CA ARG A 318 -17.82 -3.01 -29.82
C ARG A 318 -16.39 -2.49 -30.01
N LEU A 319 -15.41 -3.09 -29.32
CA LEU A 319 -14.02 -2.61 -29.40
C LEU A 319 -13.43 -2.64 -30.82
N PRO A 320 -13.61 -3.72 -31.63
CA PRO A 320 -13.13 -3.73 -33.01
C PRO A 320 -13.67 -2.59 -33.86
N GLU A 321 -14.96 -2.25 -33.69
CA GLU A 321 -15.60 -1.14 -34.41
C GLU A 321 -15.02 0.21 -33.99
N LEU A 322 -14.82 0.41 -32.66
CA LEU A 322 -14.23 1.64 -32.11
C LEU A 322 -12.78 1.84 -32.59
N ILE A 323 -11.99 0.75 -32.61
CA ILE A 323 -10.61 0.77 -33.11
C ILE A 323 -10.59 1.14 -34.60
N SER A 324 -11.45 0.50 -35.41
CA SER A 324 -11.54 0.77 -36.84
C SER A 324 -11.95 2.23 -37.10
N ALA A 325 -12.97 2.74 -36.44
CA ALA A 325 -13.43 4.12 -36.56
C ALA A 325 -12.33 5.13 -36.16
N ALA A 326 -11.61 4.86 -35.06
CA ALA A 326 -10.50 5.71 -34.63
C ALA A 326 -9.36 5.78 -35.66
N MET A 327 -9.06 4.67 -36.29
CA MET A 327 -8.02 4.61 -37.35
C MET A 327 -8.44 5.26 -38.65
N GLU A 328 -9.73 5.24 -38.98
CA GLU A 328 -10.29 5.93 -40.12
C GLU A 328 -10.43 7.45 -39.88
N GLY A 329 -10.15 7.89 -38.67
CA GLY A 329 -10.24 9.30 -38.26
C GLY A 329 -11.67 9.78 -38.07
N GLU A 330 -12.60 8.86 -37.83
CA GLU A 330 -13.97 9.18 -37.48
C GLU A 330 -14.07 9.68 -36.06
N GLU A 331 -14.90 10.68 -35.80
CA GLU A 331 -15.14 11.19 -34.47
C GLU A 331 -16.05 10.19 -33.72
N ILE A 332 -15.45 9.51 -32.71
CA ILE A 332 -16.23 8.63 -31.83
C ILE A 332 -17.09 9.52 -30.95
N SER A 333 -18.42 9.45 -31.15
CA SER A 333 -19.36 10.23 -30.36
C SER A 333 -19.28 9.81 -28.89
N ASP A 334 -19.30 10.81 -27.99
CA ASP A 334 -19.28 10.62 -26.55
C ASP A 334 -20.41 9.66 -26.12
N VAL A 335 -20.01 8.56 -25.48
CA VAL A 335 -20.93 7.49 -25.07
C VAL A 335 -21.67 7.87 -23.76
N GLY A 336 -21.37 9.05 -23.20
CA GLY A 336 -21.88 9.51 -21.92
C GLY A 336 -21.15 8.88 -20.74
N GLN A 337 -21.34 9.48 -19.58
CA GLN A 337 -20.76 9.00 -18.34
C GLN A 337 -21.56 7.80 -17.83
N GLU A 338 -21.02 6.59 -17.96
CA GLU A 338 -21.59 5.38 -17.37
C GLU A 338 -21.09 5.25 -15.94
N ALA A 339 -21.91 4.73 -15.04
CA ALA A 339 -21.57 4.53 -13.64
C ALA A 339 -22.22 3.25 -13.10
N TRP A 340 -21.48 2.53 -12.30
CA TRP A 340 -21.92 1.33 -11.58
C TRP A 340 -21.87 1.57 -10.09
N THR A 341 -22.83 1.05 -9.36
CA THR A 341 -22.79 1.07 -7.90
C THR A 341 -21.73 0.11 -7.36
N PHE A 342 -21.23 0.35 -6.16
CA PHE A 342 -20.29 -0.58 -5.54
C PHE A 342 -20.90 -1.98 -5.34
N GLU A 343 -22.21 -2.09 -5.14
CA GLU A 343 -22.93 -3.35 -5.04
C GLU A 343 -22.91 -4.12 -6.37
N GLU A 344 -23.15 -3.44 -7.49
CA GLU A 344 -23.06 -4.04 -8.83
C GLU A 344 -21.63 -4.50 -9.14
N VAL A 345 -20.64 -3.69 -8.78
CA VAL A 345 -19.23 -4.03 -8.99
C VAL A 345 -18.82 -5.24 -8.16
N CYS A 346 -19.18 -5.27 -6.88
CA CYS A 346 -18.88 -6.43 -6.01
C CYS A 346 -19.74 -7.65 -6.35
N GLY A 347 -20.85 -7.47 -7.07
CA GLY A 347 -21.68 -8.57 -7.59
C GLY A 347 -21.17 -9.17 -8.89
N LYS A 348 -20.11 -8.62 -9.49
CA LYS A 348 -19.52 -9.16 -10.72
C LYS A 348 -18.82 -10.49 -10.44
N GLU A 349 -19.13 -11.48 -11.26
CA GLU A 349 -18.59 -12.84 -11.12
C GLU A 349 -17.35 -13.00 -12.00
N PHE A 350 -16.29 -13.53 -11.43
CA PHE A 350 -15.07 -13.92 -12.12
C PHE A 350 -14.79 -15.38 -11.81
N LYS A 351 -14.19 -16.06 -12.76
CA LYS A 351 -13.84 -17.48 -12.61
C LYS A 351 -12.42 -17.73 -13.09
N LEU A 352 -11.58 -18.17 -12.18
CA LEU A 352 -10.25 -18.67 -12.51
C LEU A 352 -10.37 -20.11 -13.02
N ILE A 353 -9.96 -20.36 -14.26
CA ILE A 353 -9.95 -21.69 -14.87
C ILE A 353 -8.48 -22.06 -15.14
N LEU A 354 -7.98 -23.03 -14.38
CA LEU A 354 -6.56 -23.40 -14.51
C LEU A 354 -6.28 -24.04 -15.88
N PRO A 355 -5.07 -23.83 -16.44
CA PRO A 355 -4.72 -24.43 -17.73
C PRO A 355 -4.96 -25.94 -17.83
N ALA A 356 -4.72 -26.66 -16.73
CA ALA A 356 -5.00 -28.12 -16.67
C ALA A 356 -6.49 -28.47 -16.76
N GLU A 357 -7.39 -27.57 -16.36
CA GLU A 357 -8.84 -27.79 -16.43
C GLU A 357 -9.42 -27.51 -17.82
N MET A 358 -8.68 -26.76 -18.64
CA MET A 358 -9.08 -26.47 -20.04
C MET A 358 -8.99 -27.68 -20.96
N TRP A 359 -8.30 -28.73 -20.54
CA TRP A 359 -8.05 -29.92 -21.33
C TRP A 359 -8.87 -31.10 -20.84
N GLN A 360 -9.64 -31.69 -21.72
CA GLN A 360 -10.42 -32.90 -21.44
C GLN A 360 -9.73 -34.12 -22.02
N TYR A 361 -9.48 -35.12 -21.13
CA TYR A 361 -8.93 -36.42 -21.58
C TYR A 361 -9.97 -37.23 -22.32
N GLN A 362 -9.62 -37.67 -23.53
CA GLN A 362 -10.43 -38.54 -24.39
C GLN A 362 -9.91 -39.98 -24.26
N ALA A 363 -10.66 -40.84 -23.53
CA ALA A 363 -10.26 -42.21 -23.29
C ALA A 363 -10.21 -43.07 -24.57
N GLU A 364 -10.94 -42.69 -25.62
CA GLU A 364 -11.00 -43.42 -26.89
C GLU A 364 -9.74 -43.20 -27.76
N THR A 365 -9.18 -42.00 -27.72
CA THR A 365 -7.98 -41.61 -28.52
C THR A 365 -6.72 -41.63 -27.68
N GLY A 366 -6.83 -41.60 -26.35
CA GLY A 366 -5.69 -41.44 -25.43
C GLY A 366 -5.04 -40.07 -25.45
N SER A 367 -5.73 -39.07 -26.00
CA SER A 367 -5.27 -37.70 -26.14
C SER A 367 -6.12 -36.71 -25.35
N TYR A 368 -5.63 -35.49 -25.20
CA TYR A 368 -6.36 -34.40 -24.59
C TYR A 368 -6.96 -33.50 -25.67
N THR A 369 -8.18 -33.01 -25.44
CA THR A 369 -8.85 -32.01 -26.28
C THR A 369 -8.90 -30.69 -25.55
N ASP A 370 -8.46 -29.62 -26.20
CA ASP A 370 -8.56 -28.26 -25.71
C ASP A 370 -10.00 -27.76 -25.83
N MET A 371 -10.63 -27.53 -24.66
CA MET A 371 -12.02 -27.10 -24.58
C MET A 371 -12.19 -25.60 -24.90
N THR A 372 -11.11 -24.83 -24.88
CA THR A 372 -11.15 -23.38 -25.17
C THR A 372 -11.36 -23.08 -26.65
N GLN A 373 -11.11 -24.05 -27.51
CA GLN A 373 -11.20 -23.89 -28.97
C GLN A 373 -12.64 -23.84 -29.51
N THR A 374 -13.64 -24.08 -28.68
CA THR A 374 -15.03 -24.07 -29.11
C THR A 374 -15.90 -23.27 -28.14
N GLU A 375 -16.90 -22.57 -28.66
CA GLU A 375 -17.86 -21.80 -27.87
C GLU A 375 -18.56 -22.67 -26.83
N SER A 376 -19.00 -23.88 -27.22
CA SER A 376 -19.63 -24.83 -26.29
C SER A 376 -18.68 -25.37 -25.21
N GLY A 377 -17.40 -25.47 -25.52
CA GLY A 377 -16.37 -25.86 -24.55
C GLY A 377 -16.11 -24.76 -23.54
N MET A 378 -15.99 -23.52 -23.99
CA MET A 378 -15.87 -22.36 -23.10
C MET A 378 -17.12 -22.15 -22.25
N ASP A 379 -18.32 -22.33 -22.81
CA ASP A 379 -19.56 -22.27 -22.06
C ASP A 379 -19.59 -23.33 -20.95
N TYR A 380 -19.16 -24.57 -21.24
CA TYR A 380 -19.03 -25.61 -20.23
C TYR A 380 -18.00 -25.25 -19.16
N LEU A 381 -16.80 -24.81 -19.54
CA LEU A 381 -15.74 -24.44 -18.60
C LEU A 381 -16.17 -23.32 -17.64
N TYR A 382 -16.89 -22.34 -18.15
CA TYR A 382 -17.32 -21.20 -17.34
C TYR A 382 -18.53 -21.53 -16.45
N HIS A 383 -19.54 -22.25 -16.94
CA HIS A 383 -20.77 -22.48 -16.20
C HIS A 383 -20.79 -23.76 -15.34
N ALA A 384 -19.89 -24.72 -15.58
CA ALA A 384 -19.86 -25.95 -14.79
C ALA A 384 -19.34 -25.66 -13.36
N ASP A 385 -20.11 -26.04 -12.34
CA ASP A 385 -19.73 -25.90 -10.92
C ASP A 385 -18.48 -26.71 -10.54
N SER A 386 -18.16 -27.76 -11.31
CA SER A 386 -17.02 -28.64 -11.06
C SER A 386 -15.70 -28.18 -11.66
N VAL A 387 -15.70 -27.11 -12.42
CA VAL A 387 -14.54 -26.57 -13.14
C VAL A 387 -14.28 -25.17 -12.67
N GLY A 388 -13.02 -24.83 -12.48
CA GLY A 388 -12.56 -23.50 -12.09
C GLY A 388 -12.94 -23.06 -10.67
N THR A 389 -12.43 -21.94 -10.27
CA THR A 389 -12.61 -21.36 -8.95
C THR A 389 -13.23 -19.97 -9.07
N PRO A 390 -14.40 -19.74 -8.46
CA PRO A 390 -15.01 -18.40 -8.46
C PRO A 390 -14.15 -17.43 -7.64
N LEU A 391 -14.00 -16.19 -8.14
CA LEU A 391 -13.34 -15.09 -7.46
C LEU A 391 -14.36 -14.00 -7.17
N HIS A 392 -14.30 -13.44 -5.98
CA HIS A 392 -15.27 -12.46 -5.48
C HIS A 392 -14.63 -11.13 -5.15
N ILE A 393 -15.16 -10.03 -5.69
CA ILE A 393 -14.78 -8.68 -5.27
C ILE A 393 -15.45 -8.40 -3.92
N VAL A 394 -14.66 -8.43 -2.84
CA VAL A 394 -15.17 -8.24 -1.47
C VAL A 394 -15.10 -6.80 -0.99
N GLY A 395 -14.36 -5.95 -1.69
CA GLY A 395 -14.22 -4.55 -1.32
C GLY A 395 -13.72 -3.67 -2.46
N VAL A 396 -13.87 -2.36 -2.23
CA VAL A 396 -13.36 -1.31 -3.12
C VAL A 396 -12.44 -0.42 -2.32
N ILE A 397 -11.24 -0.19 -2.83
CA ILE A 397 -10.21 0.63 -2.21
C ILE A 397 -9.81 1.80 -3.11
N ARG A 398 -9.40 2.89 -2.48
CA ARG A 398 -8.99 4.12 -3.13
C ARG A 398 -7.71 4.65 -2.49
N PRO A 399 -6.75 5.22 -3.24
CA PRO A 399 -5.60 5.90 -2.67
C PRO A 399 -6.03 6.99 -1.68
N LYS A 400 -5.34 7.12 -0.55
CA LYS A 400 -5.56 8.23 0.40
C LYS A 400 -5.15 9.55 -0.24
N GLU A 401 -5.83 10.64 0.13
CA GLU A 401 -5.54 11.99 -0.39
C GLU A 401 -4.11 12.47 -0.11
N ASP A 402 -3.49 11.98 0.95
CA ASP A 402 -2.14 12.32 1.37
C ASP A 402 -1.08 11.31 0.90
N ALA A 403 -1.46 10.24 0.22
CA ALA A 403 -0.52 9.27 -0.34
C ALA A 403 0.27 9.89 -1.49
N THR A 404 1.58 9.97 -1.34
CA THR A 404 2.48 10.58 -2.36
C THR A 404 2.71 9.62 -3.53
N ALA A 405 2.64 8.32 -3.28
CA ALA A 405 2.74 7.24 -4.27
C ALA A 405 2.03 6.00 -3.74
N THR A 406 1.60 5.12 -4.63
CA THR A 406 0.86 3.91 -4.29
C THR A 406 1.57 2.66 -4.79
N MET A 407 1.49 1.58 -4.01
CA MET A 407 2.13 0.30 -4.37
C MET A 407 1.37 -0.46 -5.45
N LEU A 408 0.05 -0.28 -5.51
CA LEU A 408 -0.80 -1.02 -6.43
C LEU A 408 -1.04 -0.19 -7.69
N THR A 409 -0.67 -0.75 -8.83
CA THR A 409 -0.87 -0.17 -10.16
C THR A 409 -1.93 -0.92 -10.96
N GLY A 410 -2.26 -2.17 -10.55
CA GLY A 410 -3.34 -2.97 -11.11
C GLY A 410 -4.72 -2.46 -10.70
N THR A 411 -5.74 -3.01 -11.35
CA THR A 411 -7.14 -2.65 -11.07
C THR A 411 -7.78 -3.58 -10.04
N LEU A 412 -7.37 -4.84 -10.00
CA LEU A 412 -7.82 -5.84 -9.04
C LEU A 412 -6.64 -6.37 -8.24
N GLY A 413 -6.74 -6.24 -6.91
CA GLY A 413 -5.76 -6.74 -5.97
C GLY A 413 -6.17 -8.08 -5.39
N TYR A 414 -5.28 -9.09 -5.47
CA TYR A 414 -5.49 -10.41 -4.87
C TYR A 414 -4.39 -10.73 -3.85
N THR A 415 -4.62 -11.72 -3.01
CA THR A 415 -3.68 -12.13 -1.95
C THR A 415 -2.68 -13.16 -2.46
N ALA A 416 -1.49 -13.24 -1.86
CA ALA A 416 -0.49 -14.28 -2.16
C ALA A 416 -1.05 -15.70 -2.02
N ALA A 417 -2.08 -15.89 -1.19
CA ALA A 417 -2.77 -17.18 -1.05
C ALA A 417 -3.42 -17.67 -2.36
N LEU A 418 -3.82 -16.76 -3.29
CA LEU A 418 -4.30 -17.16 -4.61
C LEU A 418 -3.16 -17.75 -5.45
N SER A 419 -1.97 -17.10 -5.44
CA SER A 419 -0.79 -17.63 -6.14
C SER A 419 -0.39 -19.00 -5.61
N GLU A 420 -0.39 -19.19 -4.28
CA GLU A 420 -0.10 -20.48 -3.65
C GLU A 420 -1.13 -21.54 -4.04
N TYR A 421 -2.42 -21.17 -4.03
CA TYR A 421 -3.50 -22.06 -4.47
C TYR A 421 -3.31 -22.52 -5.93
N VAL A 422 -3.03 -21.60 -6.84
CA VAL A 422 -2.80 -21.91 -8.26
C VAL A 422 -1.62 -22.85 -8.44
N MET A 423 -0.51 -22.60 -7.74
CA MET A 423 0.67 -23.46 -7.79
C MET A 423 0.37 -24.87 -7.26
N GLU A 424 -0.34 -24.98 -6.15
CA GLU A 424 -0.70 -26.27 -5.52
C GLU A 424 -1.65 -27.08 -6.42
N GLN A 425 -2.71 -26.43 -6.95
CA GLN A 425 -3.65 -27.09 -7.84
C GLN A 425 -2.99 -27.52 -9.16
N THR A 426 -2.13 -26.67 -9.73
CA THR A 426 -1.38 -27.01 -10.94
C THR A 426 -0.44 -28.18 -10.70
N ALA A 427 0.31 -28.17 -9.60
CA ALA A 427 1.23 -29.26 -9.24
C ALA A 427 0.52 -30.60 -9.00
N SER A 428 -0.73 -30.58 -8.52
CA SER A 428 -1.54 -31.77 -8.27
C SER A 428 -2.39 -32.19 -9.49
N SER A 429 -2.34 -31.47 -10.60
CA SER A 429 -3.13 -31.76 -11.77
C SER A 429 -2.76 -33.09 -12.43
N SER A 430 -3.78 -33.80 -12.93
CA SER A 430 -3.57 -35.09 -13.58
C SER A 430 -2.69 -35.03 -14.83
N ILE A 431 -2.73 -33.90 -15.54
CA ILE A 431 -1.91 -33.65 -16.74
C ILE A 431 -0.44 -33.52 -16.37
N LEU A 432 -0.12 -32.72 -15.35
CA LEU A 432 1.25 -32.54 -14.90
C LEU A 432 1.82 -33.84 -14.35
N LEU A 433 1.06 -34.56 -13.53
CA LEU A 433 1.47 -35.85 -12.99
C LEU A 433 1.66 -36.91 -14.09
N ALA A 434 0.86 -36.89 -15.15
CA ALA A 434 1.05 -37.75 -16.30
C ALA A 434 2.30 -37.41 -17.09
N GLN A 435 2.62 -36.11 -17.25
CA GLN A 435 3.84 -35.64 -17.90
C GLN A 435 5.09 -35.99 -17.09
N GLU A 436 5.05 -35.84 -15.77
CA GLU A 436 6.15 -36.23 -14.87
C GLU A 436 6.38 -37.75 -14.84
N ALA A 437 5.33 -38.53 -15.05
CA ALA A 437 5.42 -39.99 -15.11
C ALA A 437 6.14 -40.50 -16.37
N ASP A 438 6.09 -39.72 -17.47
CA ASP A 438 6.84 -39.98 -18.69
C ASP A 438 7.39 -38.67 -19.29
N GLU A 439 8.62 -38.35 -18.90
CA GLU A 439 9.33 -37.15 -19.37
C GLU A 439 9.76 -37.21 -20.85
N THR A 440 9.58 -38.34 -21.50
CA THR A 440 10.03 -38.57 -22.88
C THR A 440 8.96 -38.31 -23.90
N VAL A 441 7.68 -38.31 -23.50
CA VAL A 441 6.52 -38.18 -24.37
C VAL A 441 5.73 -36.94 -23.96
N ASP A 442 5.32 -36.14 -24.93
CA ASP A 442 4.40 -35.03 -24.71
C ASP A 442 3.00 -35.58 -24.38
N VAL A 443 2.49 -35.27 -23.23
CA VAL A 443 1.21 -35.77 -22.72
C VAL A 443 0.01 -35.37 -23.59
N PHE A 444 0.06 -34.21 -24.26
CA PHE A 444 -1.05 -33.73 -25.10
C PHE A 444 -1.12 -34.43 -26.45
N THR A 445 0.03 -34.62 -27.07
CA THR A 445 0.13 -35.17 -28.43
C THR A 445 0.40 -36.67 -28.44
N GLY A 446 0.89 -37.25 -27.31
CA GLY A 446 1.35 -38.64 -27.26
C GLY A 446 2.63 -38.88 -28.10
N LEU A 447 3.29 -37.82 -28.56
CA LEU A 447 4.49 -37.91 -29.37
C LEU A 447 5.75 -37.76 -28.51
N PRO A 448 6.84 -38.48 -28.82
CA PRO A 448 8.08 -38.34 -28.11
C PRO A 448 8.70 -36.96 -28.37
N PHE A 449 9.28 -36.35 -27.32
CA PHE A 449 10.05 -35.11 -27.47
C PHE A 449 11.27 -35.33 -28.36
N LEU A 450 11.54 -34.35 -29.20
CA LEU A 450 12.71 -34.37 -30.09
C LEU A 450 13.99 -34.19 -29.27
N THR A 451 14.86 -35.19 -29.30
CA THR A 451 16.21 -35.15 -28.73
C THR A 451 17.25 -35.00 -29.85
N GLN A 452 18.51 -34.70 -29.49
CA GLN A 452 19.57 -34.61 -30.52
C GLN A 452 19.80 -35.91 -31.30
N ASP A 453 19.40 -37.05 -30.74
CA ASP A 453 19.50 -38.38 -31.35
C ASP A 453 18.21 -38.82 -32.06
N THR A 454 17.18 -37.98 -32.06
CA THR A 454 15.90 -38.31 -32.67
C THR A 454 16.03 -38.31 -34.21
N VAL A 455 15.82 -39.48 -34.80
CA VAL A 455 15.75 -39.59 -36.27
C VAL A 455 14.43 -38.94 -36.70
N LEU A 456 14.52 -37.80 -37.36
CA LEU A 456 13.35 -37.13 -37.89
C LEU A 456 12.65 -38.02 -38.92
N PRO A 457 11.30 -38.15 -38.87
CA PRO A 457 10.54 -38.91 -39.83
C PRO A 457 10.76 -38.33 -41.23
N THR A 458 10.85 -39.22 -42.20
CA THR A 458 10.95 -38.86 -43.61
C THR A 458 9.68 -38.17 -44.08
N ASP A 459 9.76 -37.39 -45.14
CA ASP A 459 8.59 -36.67 -45.68
C ASP A 459 7.46 -37.63 -46.07
N SER A 460 7.78 -38.89 -46.44
CA SER A 460 6.79 -39.93 -46.71
C SER A 460 6.05 -40.37 -45.44
N GLU A 461 6.76 -40.49 -44.31
CA GLU A 461 6.18 -40.84 -43.02
C GLU A 461 5.34 -39.70 -42.43
N LYS A 462 5.83 -38.45 -42.59
CA LYS A 462 5.03 -37.26 -42.22
C LYS A 462 3.72 -37.19 -43.02
N ALA A 463 3.80 -37.41 -44.34
CA ALA A 463 2.63 -37.42 -45.21
C ALA A 463 1.64 -38.54 -44.85
N ALA A 464 2.15 -39.73 -44.53
CA ALA A 464 1.30 -40.85 -44.09
C ALA A 464 0.62 -40.58 -42.73
N ALA A 465 1.34 -40.03 -41.77
CA ALA A 465 0.83 -39.64 -40.47
C ALA A 465 -0.24 -38.54 -40.60
N PHE A 466 0.04 -37.51 -41.42
CA PHE A 466 -0.91 -36.43 -41.70
C PHE A 466 -2.18 -36.94 -42.42
N GLN A 467 -2.05 -37.86 -43.36
CA GLN A 467 -3.22 -38.48 -43.99
C GLN A 467 -4.04 -39.31 -43.01
N SER A 468 -3.42 -39.98 -42.05
CA SER A 468 -4.10 -40.71 -40.99
C SER A 468 -4.83 -39.77 -40.07
N TYR A 469 -4.19 -38.74 -39.62
CA TYR A 469 -4.78 -37.65 -38.85
C TYR A 469 -6.01 -37.04 -39.53
N LEU A 470 -5.89 -36.68 -40.82
CA LEU A 470 -7.00 -36.13 -41.59
C LEU A 470 -8.19 -37.10 -41.69
N LYS A 471 -7.97 -38.42 -41.70
CA LYS A 471 -9.07 -39.39 -41.78
C LYS A 471 -9.92 -39.41 -40.53
N GLU A 472 -9.32 -39.12 -39.38
CA GLU A 472 -9.96 -39.17 -38.06
C GLU A 472 -10.73 -37.88 -37.75
N GLN A 473 -10.37 -36.76 -38.42
CA GLN A 473 -11.02 -35.48 -38.24
C GLN A 473 -12.44 -35.43 -38.83
N ASN A 474 -13.33 -34.66 -38.23
CA ASN A 474 -14.65 -34.36 -38.76
C ASN A 474 -14.59 -33.41 -39.99
N THR A 475 -15.74 -33.08 -40.58
CA THR A 475 -15.78 -32.26 -41.82
C THR A 475 -15.41 -30.81 -41.56
N GLU A 476 -15.69 -30.30 -40.38
CA GLU A 476 -15.45 -28.89 -39.97
C GLU A 476 -13.96 -28.69 -39.71
N GLU A 477 -13.37 -29.57 -38.94
CA GLU A 477 -11.92 -29.59 -38.67
C GLU A 477 -11.10 -29.78 -39.93
N LYS A 478 -11.53 -30.64 -40.84
CA LYS A 478 -10.92 -30.77 -42.19
C LYS A 478 -10.99 -29.47 -42.97
N ALA A 479 -12.08 -28.74 -42.89
CA ALA A 479 -12.24 -27.46 -43.59
C ALA A 479 -11.32 -26.38 -43.03
N GLU A 480 -11.09 -26.34 -41.70
CA GLU A 480 -10.17 -25.45 -41.05
C GLU A 480 -8.72 -25.74 -41.45
N ILE A 481 -8.29 -27.01 -41.32
CA ILE A 481 -6.94 -27.41 -41.77
C ILE A 481 -6.70 -27.02 -43.22
N TYR A 482 -7.72 -27.14 -44.08
CA TYR A 482 -7.61 -26.76 -45.50
C TYR A 482 -7.50 -25.26 -45.76
N ARG A 483 -7.86 -24.42 -44.79
CA ARG A 483 -7.65 -22.96 -44.85
C ARG A 483 -6.21 -22.55 -44.55
N TYR A 484 -5.49 -23.39 -43.79
CA TYR A 484 -4.11 -23.10 -43.38
C TYR A 484 -3.04 -23.68 -44.31
N ILE A 485 -3.44 -24.56 -45.27
CA ILE A 485 -2.57 -25.14 -46.28
C ILE A 485 -2.76 -24.36 -47.59
#